data_3a89ea784b9fe6f99bc4d114332e85af
#
_entry.id   3a89ea784b9fe6f99bc4d114332e85af
#
_cell.length_a   1.000
_cell.length_b   1.000
_cell.length_c   1.000
_cell.angle_alpha   90.00
_cell.angle_beta   90.00
_cell.angle_gamma   90.00
#
_symmetry.space_group_name_H-M   'P 1'
#
loop_
_entity.id
_entity.type
_entity.pdbx_description
1 polymer ?
#
loop_
_entity_poly.entity_id
_entity_poly.type
_entity_poly.pdbx_seq_one_letter_code
_entity_poly.pdbx_strand_id
1 'polypeptide(L)' 'MSSPVELLREAIQQLLNNDNDGWQLGQFVLALGLEKLNSDGTIESTAWVWAPTDQPDWITDGLLRAASELREDADVDTD' A
#
# COMPACT_ATOMS: atom_id res chain seq x y z
N MET A 1 10.59 21.68 3.82
CA MET A 1 10.17 20.98 2.59
C MET A 1 9.79 19.56 2.93
N SER A 2 8.59 19.14 2.57
CA SER A 2 8.12 17.81 2.90
C SER A 2 8.76 16.76 2.01
N SER A 3 9.16 15.63 2.61
CA SER A 3 9.66 14.50 1.81
C SER A 3 8.50 13.83 1.08
N PRO A 4 8.79 13.05 0.02
CA PRO A 4 7.73 12.29 -0.65
C PRO A 4 6.97 11.36 0.30
N VAL A 5 7.64 10.78 1.30
CA VAL A 5 6.99 9.91 2.28
C VAL A 5 6.00 10.70 3.13
N GLU A 6 6.38 11.90 3.57
CA GLU A 6 5.49 12.76 4.35
C GLU A 6 4.27 13.17 3.54
N LEU A 7 4.46 13.52 2.27
CA LEU A 7 3.36 13.86 1.39
C LEU A 7 2.42 12.68 1.20
N LEU A 8 2.98 11.48 1.07
CA LEU A 8 2.18 10.27 0.94
C LEU A 8 1.36 10.02 2.20
N ARG A 9 1.96 10.16 3.38
CA ARG A 9 1.24 10.01 4.64
C ARG A 9 0.08 10.99 4.75
N GLU A 10 0.31 12.24 4.36
CA GLU A 10 -0.73 13.25 4.38
C GLU A 10 -1.88 12.89 3.43
N ALA A 11 -1.56 12.43 2.24
CA ALA A 11 -2.57 12.03 1.27
C ALA A 11 -3.42 10.88 1.78
N ILE A 12 -2.78 9.86 2.36
CA ILE A 12 -3.50 8.72 2.93
C ILE A 12 -4.38 9.18 4.09
N GLN A 13 -3.85 10.05 4.96
CA GLN A 13 -4.63 10.55 6.09
C GLN A 13 -5.86 11.32 5.63
N GLN A 14 -5.74 12.07 4.53
CA GLN A 14 -6.89 12.78 3.98
C GLN A 14 -7.96 11.82 3.48
N LEU A 15 -7.56 10.71 2.86
CA LEU A 15 -8.51 9.67 2.47
C LEU A 15 -9.23 9.09 3.68
N LEU A 16 -8.49 8.82 4.76
CA LEU A 16 -9.09 8.31 5.98
C LEU A 16 -10.05 9.30 6.61
N ASN A 17 -9.69 10.58 6.59
CA ASN A 17 -10.52 11.63 7.19
C ASN A 17 -11.88 11.77 6.51
N ASN A 18 -11.95 11.42 5.24
CA ASN A 18 -13.22 11.53 4.50
C ASN A 18 -14.23 10.43 4.85
N ASP A 19 -13.74 9.28 5.33
CA ASP A 19 -14.57 8.09 5.48
C ASP A 19 -14.64 7.52 6.88
N ASN A 20 -14.05 8.17 7.88
CA ASN A 20 -13.86 7.47 9.12
C ASN A 20 -14.23 8.26 10.35
N ASP A 21 -14.16 7.59 11.49
CA ASP A 21 -14.56 8.08 12.79
C ASP A 21 -13.36 8.47 13.66
N GLY A 22 -12.34 9.06 13.07
CA GLY A 22 -11.19 9.55 13.82
C GLY A 22 -9.97 8.65 13.76
N TRP A 23 -9.95 7.68 12.85
CA TRP A 23 -8.78 6.83 12.67
C TRP A 23 -7.62 7.63 12.10
N GLN A 24 -6.42 7.31 12.55
CA GLN A 24 -5.22 7.97 12.08
C GLN A 24 -4.25 6.95 11.52
N LEU A 25 -3.51 7.36 10.49
CA LEU A 25 -2.52 6.49 9.88
C LEU A 25 -1.34 6.27 10.83
N GLY A 26 -1.07 5.03 11.18
CA GLY A 26 0.11 4.68 11.97
C GLY A 26 1.22 4.17 11.05
N GLN A 27 1.16 2.92 10.68
CA GLN A 27 2.12 2.30 9.77
C GLN A 27 1.44 1.96 8.46
N PHE A 28 2.25 1.79 7.41
CA PHE A 28 1.69 1.41 6.13
C PHE A 28 2.72 0.66 5.28
N VAL A 29 2.20 -0.04 4.27
CA VAL A 29 3.01 -0.71 3.27
C VAL A 29 2.31 -0.51 1.94
N LEU A 30 3.09 -0.31 0.87
CA LEU A 30 2.57 -0.17 -0.47
C LEU A 30 2.88 -1.42 -1.28
N ALA A 31 1.84 -1.97 -1.90
CA ALA A 31 2.00 -3.03 -2.87
C ALA A 31 1.68 -2.42 -4.23
N LEU A 32 2.65 -2.43 -5.13
CA LEU A 32 2.56 -1.71 -6.39
C LEU A 32 2.68 -2.66 -7.56
N GLY A 33 1.84 -2.43 -8.59
CA GLY A 33 2.06 -3.04 -9.89
C GLY A 33 2.83 -2.05 -10.74
N LEU A 34 3.97 -2.49 -11.27
CA LEU A 34 4.84 -1.64 -12.09
C LEU A 34 4.82 -2.12 -13.52
N GLU A 35 4.85 -1.19 -14.45
CA GLU A 35 4.89 -1.49 -15.87
C GLU A 35 6.00 -0.69 -16.53
N LYS A 36 6.63 -1.30 -17.51
CA LYS A 36 7.69 -0.66 -18.29
C LYS A 36 7.51 -1.00 -19.76
N LEU A 37 7.59 0.04 -20.62
CA LEU A 37 7.58 -0.17 -22.06
C LEU A 37 8.99 -0.47 -22.54
N ASN A 38 9.17 -1.62 -23.16
CA ASN A 38 10.45 -2.02 -23.71
C ASN A 38 10.66 -1.43 -25.10
N SER A 39 11.91 -1.40 -25.54
CA SER A 39 12.25 -0.81 -26.85
C SER A 39 11.63 -1.58 -28.02
N ASP A 40 11.24 -2.83 -27.83
CA ASP A 40 10.60 -3.64 -28.88
C ASP A 40 9.07 -3.48 -28.92
N GLY A 41 8.52 -2.58 -28.08
CA GLY A 41 7.08 -2.33 -28.03
C GLY A 41 6.30 -3.21 -27.08
N THR A 42 6.96 -4.14 -26.40
CA THR A 42 6.28 -4.98 -25.40
C THR A 42 6.22 -4.26 -24.05
N ILE A 43 5.26 -4.67 -23.24
CA ILE A 43 5.12 -4.14 -21.88
C ILE A 43 5.55 -5.21 -20.89
N GLU A 44 6.47 -4.85 -20.01
CA GLU A 44 6.92 -5.72 -18.95
C GLU A 44 6.23 -5.30 -17.66
N SER A 45 5.73 -6.28 -16.89
CA SER A 45 5.01 -6.00 -15.64
C SER A 45 5.66 -6.75 -14.49
N THR A 46 5.67 -6.11 -13.32
CA THR A 46 6.18 -6.74 -12.11
C THR A 46 5.47 -6.15 -10.89
N ALA A 47 5.65 -6.80 -9.76
CA ALA A 47 5.11 -6.31 -8.49
C ALA A 47 6.25 -5.81 -7.62
N TRP A 48 5.95 -4.83 -6.78
CA TRP A 48 6.92 -4.26 -5.86
C TRP A 48 6.23 -3.92 -4.55
N VAL A 49 6.96 -4.12 -3.46
CA VAL A 49 6.48 -3.77 -2.11
C VAL A 49 7.44 -2.74 -1.53
N TRP A 50 6.88 -1.68 -0.98
CA TRP A 50 7.67 -0.62 -0.36
C TRP A 50 7.09 -0.27 1.01
N ALA A 51 7.99 -0.03 1.96
CA ALA A 51 7.61 0.40 3.31
C ALA A 51 8.62 1.44 3.80
N PRO A 52 8.23 2.30 4.75
CA PRO A 52 9.15 3.27 5.31
C PRO A 52 10.39 2.59 5.92
N THR A 53 11.55 3.21 5.75
CA THR A 53 12.81 2.61 6.17
C THR A 53 12.94 2.46 7.68
N ASP A 54 12.25 3.28 8.45
CA ASP A 54 12.26 3.21 9.91
C ASP A 54 11.21 2.26 10.47
N GLN A 55 10.43 1.61 9.59
CA GLN A 55 9.39 0.68 10.02
C GLN A 55 9.99 -0.71 10.18
N PRO A 56 9.81 -1.36 11.35
CA PRO A 56 10.33 -2.71 11.53
C PRO A 56 9.71 -3.71 10.56
N ASP A 57 10.52 -4.69 10.13
CA ASP A 57 10.08 -5.68 9.16
C ASP A 57 8.86 -6.47 9.63
N TRP A 58 8.76 -6.76 10.92
CA TRP A 58 7.63 -7.53 11.44
C TRP A 58 6.31 -6.76 11.32
N ILE A 59 6.36 -5.42 11.35
CA ILE A 59 5.17 -4.60 11.11
C ILE A 59 4.77 -4.66 9.65
N THR A 60 5.74 -4.53 8.74
CA THR A 60 5.49 -4.63 7.31
C THR A 60 4.90 -5.99 6.95
N ASP A 61 5.49 -7.07 7.45
CA ASP A 61 5.00 -8.42 7.20
C ASP A 61 3.61 -8.64 7.78
N GLY A 62 3.36 -8.09 8.97
CA GLY A 62 2.05 -8.18 9.60
C GLY A 62 0.97 -7.48 8.81
N LEU A 63 1.28 -6.29 8.26
CA LEU A 63 0.33 -5.55 7.43
C LEU A 63 0.02 -6.30 6.13
N LEU A 64 1.04 -6.88 5.50
CA LEU A 64 0.85 -7.65 4.27
C LEU A 64 -0.02 -8.87 4.53
N ARG A 65 0.20 -9.56 5.64
CA ARG A 65 -0.62 -10.72 6.02
C ARG A 65 -2.06 -10.30 6.30
N ALA A 66 -2.25 -9.23 7.07
CA ALA A 66 -3.58 -8.75 7.40
C ALA A 66 -4.35 -8.34 6.14
N ALA A 67 -3.68 -7.65 5.22
CA ALA A 67 -4.31 -7.25 3.96
C ALA A 67 -4.72 -8.47 3.13
N SER A 68 -3.88 -9.49 3.09
CA SER A 68 -4.18 -10.73 2.37
C SER A 68 -5.40 -11.44 2.96
N GLU A 69 -5.47 -11.51 4.29
CA GLU A 69 -6.60 -12.13 4.98
C GLU A 69 -7.91 -11.39 4.72
N LEU A 70 -7.86 -10.05 4.75
CA LEU A 70 -9.05 -9.24 4.46
C LEU A 70 -9.53 -9.47 3.03
N ARG A 71 -8.61 -9.62 2.10
CA ARG A 71 -8.96 -9.86 0.71
C ARG A 71 -9.57 -11.24 0.52
N GLU A 72 -9.05 -12.25 1.21
CA GLU A 72 -9.63 -13.59 1.16
C GLU A 72 -11.06 -13.61 1.69
N ASP A 73 -11.31 -12.91 2.79
CA ASP A 73 -12.65 -12.79 3.35
C ASP A 73 -13.60 -12.11 2.37
N ALA A 74 -13.13 -11.06 1.68
CA ALA A 74 -13.95 -10.35 0.69
C ALA A 74 -14.28 -11.26 -0.49
N ASP A 75 -13.33 -12.08 -0.93
CA ASP A 75 -13.56 -13.03 -2.04
C ASP A 75 -14.59 -14.09 -1.66
N VAL A 76 -14.59 -14.53 -0.40
CA VAL A 76 -15.57 -15.50 0.08
C VAL A 76 -16.97 -14.89 0.08
N ASP A 77 -17.07 -13.61 0.43
CA ASP A 77 -18.36 -12.93 0.54
C ASP A 77 -19.00 -12.63 -0.81
N THR A 78 -18.24 -12.67 -1.90
CA THR A 78 -18.75 -12.31 -3.23
C THR A 78 -19.44 -13.47 -3.95
N ASP A 79 -19.45 -14.64 -3.41
CA ASP A 79 -20.14 -15.78 -4.02
C ASP A 79 -21.68 -15.69 -3.96
#